data_46c822f42cafb9343c55a76751c012c4
#
_entry.id   46c822f42cafb9343c55a76751c012c4
#
_cell.length_a   1.000
_cell.length_b   1.000
_cell.length_c   1.000
_cell.angle_alpha   90.00
_cell.angle_beta   90.00
_cell.angle_gamma   90.00
#
_symmetry.space_group_name_H-M   'P 1'
#
loop_
_entity.id
_entity.type
_entity.pdbx_description
1 polymer ?
#
loop_
_entity_poly.entity_id
_entity_poly.type
_entity_poly.pdbx_seq_one_letter_code
_entity_poly.pdbx_strand_id
1 'polypeptide(L)'
;MKKHIGVALGLCLSLTLVSVPSVSSAAANGGKCSKVGQTQITKSVSYVCVKSGSKAFWQVIPKSAKGKGTSATTTTVVKTQTFFTPSIASDGSGVCEIQERSLHRATYPKGPYVGFPRRPINSFRNSGVLNYALIPVDWSDLPGSEKQLQESVKQANLFKSWMEMASQGRVQINWKIHPSWVRMSGASSSWYTPSAFPANVAFGDAAIAAADREFDFSSVDAVIFYLPESQNVFIEGSQGTVDSGLERPFQTAEGSVSSFAVIGKYFDQWQKNNWSAWAHYSLIWMGMPELFDAKANRGGAPDRAIPAGNMHGYDIMASQDGPYRQLSGWLRYLLDWFEPNQLYCKKLEDTSAIKLSLEPVGNSSTKLKMVGIRVSDTKLIAIESRRFDKQFDCTELLVKKDGVIVYIVDSTQGHVTGETLSLVSPFNRPIVNYGCNSPPLQDSVMSTGDYVDVLGLRIKVVESDEFDTIEITRP
;
A
#
# COMPACT_ATOMS: atom_id res chain seq x y z
N MET A 1 -4.06 21.36 -64.84
CA MET A 1 -4.92 22.22 -65.60
C MET A 1 -6.22 22.50 -64.85
N LYS A 2 -6.58 23.79 -64.81
CA LYS A 2 -7.78 24.45 -64.33
C LYS A 2 -7.86 24.68 -62.77
N LYS A 3 -7.55 25.93 -62.48
CA LYS A 3 -7.91 26.72 -61.31
C LYS A 3 -9.39 27.01 -61.27
N HIS A 4 -10.02 27.02 -60.13
CA HIS A 4 -11.19 27.90 -59.94
C HIS A 4 -11.01 28.64 -58.61
N ILE A 5 -11.04 29.94 -58.71
CA ILE A 5 -11.03 30.95 -57.65
C ILE A 5 -12.50 31.17 -57.27
N GLY A 6 -12.82 31.09 -56.01
CA GLY A 6 -14.13 31.46 -55.44
C GLY A 6 -13.96 32.57 -54.40
N VAL A 7 -14.49 33.71 -54.70
CA VAL A 7 -14.55 34.94 -53.88
C VAL A 7 -15.60 34.73 -52.81
N ALA A 8 -15.20 34.96 -51.54
CA ALA A 8 -16.13 35.03 -50.42
C ALA A 8 -16.36 36.49 -50.01
N LEU A 9 -17.60 36.90 -50.11
CA LEU A 9 -18.12 38.19 -49.64
C LEU A 9 -18.17 38.20 -48.10
N GLY A 10 -17.54 39.17 -47.46
CA GLY A 10 -17.67 39.42 -46.06
C GLY A 10 -18.98 40.14 -45.73
N LEU A 11 -19.71 39.59 -44.77
CA LEU A 11 -20.84 40.24 -44.11
C LEU A 11 -20.43 40.56 -42.67
N CYS A 12 -20.15 41.84 -42.38
CA CYS A 12 -19.99 42.34 -41.02
C CYS A 12 -21.35 42.40 -40.33
N LEU A 13 -21.60 41.51 -39.38
CA LEU A 13 -22.69 41.65 -38.41
C LEU A 13 -22.13 42.23 -37.12
N SER A 14 -22.48 43.48 -36.84
CA SER A 14 -22.25 44.15 -35.53
C SER A 14 -23.18 43.57 -34.50
N LEU A 15 -22.66 42.71 -33.59
CA LEU A 15 -23.37 42.26 -32.39
C LEU A 15 -23.24 43.32 -31.28
N THR A 16 -24.32 44.02 -31.03
CA THR A 16 -24.51 44.80 -29.81
C THR A 16 -24.59 43.84 -28.60
N LEU A 17 -23.61 43.89 -27.72
CA LEU A 17 -23.60 43.19 -26.43
C LEU A 17 -24.65 43.83 -25.52
N VAL A 18 -25.80 43.20 -25.41
CA VAL A 18 -26.73 43.44 -24.29
C VAL A 18 -26.17 42.79 -23.04
N SER A 19 -25.73 43.59 -22.09
CA SER A 19 -25.34 43.14 -20.74
C SER A 19 -26.58 42.62 -20.01
N VAL A 20 -26.75 41.32 -19.93
CA VAL A 20 -27.77 40.69 -19.09
C VAL A 20 -27.26 40.80 -17.62
N PRO A 21 -28.05 41.38 -16.70
CA PRO A 21 -27.65 41.40 -15.29
C PRO A 21 -27.52 39.95 -14.78
N SER A 22 -26.35 39.65 -14.19
CA SER A 22 -26.11 38.35 -13.57
C SER A 22 -27.08 38.13 -12.42
N VAL A 23 -28.05 37.25 -12.62
CA VAL A 23 -28.92 36.79 -11.53
C VAL A 23 -28.02 36.08 -10.49
N SER A 24 -27.81 36.73 -9.37
CA SER A 24 -27.15 36.12 -8.23
C SER A 24 -27.99 34.91 -7.80
N SER A 25 -27.54 33.71 -8.12
CA SER A 25 -28.20 32.49 -7.65
C SER A 25 -28.11 32.44 -6.13
N ALA A 26 -29.25 32.23 -5.48
CA ALA A 26 -29.31 32.05 -4.01
C ALA A 26 -28.37 30.94 -3.57
N ALA A 27 -27.65 31.17 -2.44
CA ALA A 27 -26.72 30.18 -1.92
C ALA A 27 -27.44 28.88 -1.60
N ALA A 28 -26.94 27.77 -2.15
CA ALA A 28 -27.37 26.43 -1.85
C ALA A 28 -26.13 25.56 -1.65
N ASN A 29 -26.17 24.61 -0.74
CA ASN A 29 -25.01 23.76 -0.47
C ASN A 29 -24.50 23.06 -1.75
N GLY A 30 -23.21 23.24 -2.04
CA GLY A 30 -22.59 22.77 -3.30
C GLY A 30 -22.81 23.68 -4.51
N GLY A 31 -23.65 24.72 -4.44
CA GLY A 31 -23.85 25.70 -5.52
C GLY A 31 -22.60 26.56 -5.76
N LYS A 32 -22.34 26.96 -7.02
CA LYS A 32 -21.19 27.81 -7.37
C LYS A 32 -21.25 29.17 -6.67
N CYS A 33 -20.12 29.67 -6.20
CA CYS A 33 -19.94 31.01 -5.68
C CYS A 33 -18.75 31.70 -6.34
N SER A 34 -18.71 33.05 -6.30
CA SER A 34 -17.73 33.84 -7.04
C SER A 34 -16.58 34.38 -6.21
N LYS A 35 -16.75 34.53 -4.87
CA LYS A 35 -15.74 35.13 -3.99
C LYS A 35 -15.54 34.26 -2.73
N VAL A 36 -14.38 33.62 -2.63
CA VAL A 36 -14.01 32.81 -1.47
C VAL A 36 -14.04 33.65 -0.20
N GLY A 37 -14.61 33.10 0.88
CA GLY A 37 -14.82 33.79 2.15
C GLY A 37 -16.11 34.63 2.22
N GLN A 38 -16.82 34.85 1.09
CA GLN A 38 -18.12 35.49 1.11
C GLN A 38 -19.14 34.65 1.88
N THR A 39 -19.96 35.30 2.71
CA THR A 39 -21.05 34.61 3.42
C THR A 39 -22.40 35.07 2.88
N GLN A 40 -23.37 34.18 2.85
CA GLN A 40 -24.76 34.46 2.45
C GLN A 40 -25.74 33.69 3.34
N ILE A 41 -26.88 34.30 3.63
CA ILE A 41 -27.97 33.66 4.39
C ILE A 41 -29.15 33.45 3.46
N THR A 42 -29.58 32.22 3.33
CA THR A 42 -30.74 31.85 2.50
C THR A 42 -31.66 30.92 3.32
N LYS A 43 -32.96 31.30 3.43
CA LYS A 43 -33.95 30.54 4.22
C LYS A 43 -33.46 30.16 5.62
N SER A 44 -32.87 31.11 6.35
CA SER A 44 -32.32 30.93 7.71
C SER A 44 -31.10 29.97 7.83
N VAL A 45 -30.50 29.57 6.73
CA VAL A 45 -29.27 28.81 6.67
C VAL A 45 -28.14 29.74 6.24
N SER A 46 -27.03 29.72 7.01
CA SER A 46 -25.84 30.50 6.68
C SER A 46 -24.90 29.66 5.83
N TYR A 47 -24.35 30.28 4.79
CA TYR A 47 -23.41 29.66 3.87
C TYR A 47 -22.12 30.47 3.83
N VAL A 48 -21.00 29.82 3.59
CA VAL A 48 -19.70 30.43 3.27
C VAL A 48 -19.20 29.88 1.93
N CYS A 49 -18.65 30.77 1.13
CA CYS A 49 -18.04 30.38 -0.13
C CYS A 49 -16.64 29.84 0.14
N VAL A 50 -16.40 28.57 -0.17
CA VAL A 50 -15.11 27.88 0.01
C VAL A 50 -14.54 27.48 -1.34
N LYS A 51 -13.21 27.36 -1.43
CA LYS A 51 -12.50 26.91 -2.64
C LYS A 51 -12.01 25.49 -2.45
N SER A 52 -12.26 24.63 -3.45
CA SER A 52 -11.66 23.31 -3.53
C SER A 52 -11.16 23.10 -4.97
N GLY A 53 -9.86 22.97 -5.11
CA GLY A 53 -9.18 22.97 -6.40
C GLY A 53 -9.43 24.28 -7.17
N SER A 54 -9.86 24.19 -8.43
CA SER A 54 -10.18 25.34 -9.31
C SER A 54 -11.60 25.86 -9.13
N LYS A 55 -12.45 25.24 -8.31
CA LYS A 55 -13.88 25.59 -8.18
C LYS A 55 -14.18 26.20 -6.81
N ALA A 56 -15.04 27.22 -6.77
CA ALA A 56 -15.58 27.80 -5.55
C ALA A 56 -17.09 27.46 -5.42
N PHE A 57 -17.52 27.05 -4.21
CA PHE A 57 -18.88 26.64 -3.95
C PHE A 57 -19.36 27.01 -2.54
N TRP A 58 -20.68 27.08 -2.35
CA TRP A 58 -21.31 27.39 -1.09
C TRP A 58 -21.31 26.19 -0.16
N GLN A 59 -20.85 26.38 1.06
CA GLN A 59 -20.89 25.39 2.14
C GLN A 59 -21.74 25.91 3.31
N VAL A 60 -22.54 25.04 3.91
CA VAL A 60 -23.38 25.40 5.08
C VAL A 60 -22.49 25.66 6.30
N ILE A 61 -22.73 26.77 6.99
CA ILE A 61 -22.17 27.03 8.32
C ILE A 61 -23.12 26.42 9.36
N PRO A 62 -22.70 25.43 10.17
CA PRO A 62 -23.55 24.89 11.23
C PRO A 62 -23.96 26.00 12.20
N LYS A 63 -25.23 26.11 12.55
CA LYS A 63 -25.67 27.02 13.62
C LYS A 63 -25.11 26.50 14.94
N SER A 64 -24.18 27.22 15.55
CA SER A 64 -23.90 27.01 16.98
C SER A 64 -25.18 27.34 17.74
N ALA A 65 -25.64 26.41 18.58
CA ALA A 65 -26.81 26.61 19.42
C ALA A 65 -26.58 27.83 20.32
N LYS A 66 -27.22 28.98 20.01
CA LYS A 66 -27.30 30.13 20.92
C LYS A 66 -28.17 29.72 22.09
N GLY A 67 -27.58 29.35 23.20
CA GLY A 67 -28.25 29.22 24.46
C GLY A 67 -28.77 30.62 24.88
N LYS A 68 -30.10 30.69 25.13
CA LYS A 68 -30.74 31.85 25.82
C LYS A 68 -30.09 32.02 27.19
N GLY A 69 -29.51 33.17 27.44
CA GLY A 69 -29.00 33.54 28.75
C GLY A 69 -30.08 33.57 29.81
N THR A 70 -29.99 32.71 30.78
CA THR A 70 -30.43 32.92 32.15
C THR A 70 -29.21 32.76 33.01
N SER A 71 -28.87 33.86 33.73
CA SER A 71 -27.76 33.89 34.65
C SER A 71 -28.03 32.96 35.84
N ALA A 72 -27.56 31.74 35.70
CA ALA A 72 -27.35 30.85 36.81
C ALA A 72 -25.88 30.45 36.71
N THR A 73 -25.11 30.82 37.73
CA THR A 73 -23.70 30.41 37.88
C THR A 73 -23.67 28.89 38.04
N THR A 74 -23.81 28.19 36.95
CA THR A 74 -23.60 26.74 36.89
C THR A 74 -22.10 26.58 36.64
N THR A 75 -21.38 26.23 37.65
CA THR A 75 -20.00 25.74 37.56
C THR A 75 -20.07 24.51 36.65
N THR A 76 -19.84 24.73 35.35
CA THR A 76 -19.65 23.64 34.39
C THR A 76 -18.35 22.97 34.81
N VAL A 77 -18.47 21.86 35.53
CA VAL A 77 -17.35 20.93 35.74
C VAL A 77 -16.99 20.44 34.34
N VAL A 78 -16.04 21.13 33.71
CA VAL A 78 -15.31 20.56 32.58
C VAL A 78 -14.67 19.30 33.15
N LYS A 79 -15.23 18.15 32.87
CA LYS A 79 -14.56 16.88 33.11
C LYS A 79 -13.27 16.93 32.31
N THR A 80 -12.19 17.32 32.99
CA THR A 80 -10.84 17.24 32.45
C THR A 80 -10.61 15.76 32.17
N GLN A 81 -10.60 15.40 30.90
CA GLN A 81 -10.30 14.04 30.48
C GLN A 81 -8.83 13.80 30.82
N THR A 82 -8.58 13.01 31.84
CA THR A 82 -7.21 12.60 32.20
C THR A 82 -6.75 11.55 31.21
N PHE A 83 -5.78 11.91 30.39
CA PHE A 83 -5.13 10.97 29.49
C PHE A 83 -4.11 10.14 30.30
N PHE A 84 -4.18 8.84 30.14
CA PHE A 84 -3.15 7.93 30.62
C PHE A 84 -2.05 7.85 29.56
N THR A 85 -0.83 8.20 29.91
CA THR A 85 0.36 7.92 29.09
C THR A 85 0.99 6.67 29.68
N PRO A 86 0.77 5.49 29.08
CA PRO A 86 1.35 4.28 29.63
C PRO A 86 2.88 4.37 29.53
N SER A 87 3.57 4.04 30.61
CA SER A 87 4.91 3.47 30.47
C SER A 87 4.73 2.21 29.62
N ILE A 88 5.47 2.11 28.51
CA ILE A 88 5.30 1.10 27.45
C ILE A 88 5.52 -0.32 28.04
N ALA A 89 4.63 -0.78 28.89
CA ALA A 89 4.46 -2.17 29.22
C ALA A 89 3.13 -2.57 28.57
N SER A 90 3.21 -3.13 27.38
CA SER A 90 2.07 -3.79 26.76
C SER A 90 1.55 -4.85 27.72
N ASP A 91 0.24 -5.00 27.86
CA ASP A 91 -0.38 -6.15 28.53
C ASP A 91 -0.09 -7.48 27.79
N GLY A 92 0.99 -7.51 27.03
CA GLY A 92 1.41 -8.58 26.17
C GLY A 92 0.82 -8.48 24.77
N SER A 93 1.63 -8.83 23.78
CA SER A 93 1.26 -8.93 22.36
C SER A 93 0.03 -9.82 22.14
N GLY A 94 -0.23 -10.80 23.00
CA GLY A 94 -1.36 -11.73 22.91
C GLY A 94 -2.74 -11.07 22.87
N VAL A 95 -2.91 -9.85 23.40
CA VAL A 95 -4.20 -9.12 23.26
C VAL A 95 -4.49 -8.77 21.81
N CYS A 96 -3.48 -8.45 21.00
CA CYS A 96 -3.65 -8.18 19.57
C CYS A 96 -3.82 -9.45 18.72
N GLU A 97 -3.64 -10.65 19.27
CA GLU A 97 -3.71 -11.90 18.52
C GLU A 97 -5.17 -12.26 18.18
N ILE A 98 -5.70 -11.66 17.12
CA ILE A 98 -7.01 -12.06 16.59
C ILE A 98 -6.91 -13.42 15.89
N GLN A 99 -7.98 -14.22 16.00
CA GLN A 99 -8.00 -15.58 15.48
C GLN A 99 -8.08 -15.60 13.96
N GLU A 100 -7.29 -16.46 13.34
CA GLU A 100 -7.40 -16.74 11.90
C GLU A 100 -8.72 -17.45 11.58
N ARG A 101 -9.56 -16.83 10.76
CA ARG A 101 -10.89 -17.32 10.35
C ARG A 101 -11.18 -17.06 8.88
N SER A 102 -10.15 -16.86 8.07
CA SER A 102 -10.36 -16.52 6.66
C SER A 102 -11.10 -17.63 5.89
N LEU A 103 -11.99 -17.22 5.01
CA LEU A 103 -12.89 -18.10 4.28
C LEU A 103 -12.17 -19.11 3.38
N HIS A 104 -10.98 -18.78 2.88
CA HIS A 104 -10.22 -19.69 2.01
C HIS A 104 -9.29 -20.64 2.78
N ARG A 105 -9.28 -20.62 4.11
CA ARG A 105 -8.48 -21.54 4.93
C ARG A 105 -8.76 -23.01 4.61
N ALA A 106 -10.04 -23.37 4.34
CA ALA A 106 -10.42 -24.71 3.97
C ALA A 106 -9.85 -25.12 2.59
N THR A 107 -9.74 -24.15 1.67
CA THR A 107 -9.25 -24.40 0.29
C THR A 107 -7.71 -24.38 0.23
N TYR A 108 -7.09 -23.52 1.03
CA TYR A 108 -5.64 -23.32 1.06
C TYR A 108 -5.11 -23.45 2.50
N PRO A 109 -5.04 -24.65 3.07
CA PRO A 109 -4.62 -24.86 4.47
C PRO A 109 -3.20 -24.37 4.75
N LYS A 110 -2.34 -24.36 3.73
CA LYS A 110 -0.99 -23.77 3.78
C LYS A 110 -0.92 -22.33 3.26
N GLY A 111 -2.04 -21.76 2.89
CA GLY A 111 -2.12 -20.41 2.31
C GLY A 111 -1.77 -19.31 3.28
N PRO A 112 -1.88 -18.05 2.81
CA PRO A 112 -1.56 -16.90 3.65
C PRO A 112 -2.47 -16.79 4.87
N TYR A 113 -1.92 -16.26 5.97
CA TYR A 113 -2.61 -16.03 7.24
C TYR A 113 -2.81 -14.53 7.45
N VAL A 114 -4.00 -14.18 7.95
CA VAL A 114 -4.37 -12.81 8.31
C VAL A 114 -4.39 -12.62 9.83
N GLY A 115 -4.55 -13.71 10.57
CA GLY A 115 -4.67 -13.77 12.02
C GLY A 115 -3.76 -14.84 12.65
N PHE A 116 -4.05 -15.19 13.88
CA PHE A 116 -3.29 -16.12 14.71
C PHE A 116 -3.98 -17.48 14.87
N PRO A 117 -3.22 -18.59 15.09
CA PRO A 117 -1.77 -18.62 15.19
C PRO A 117 -1.09 -18.19 13.89
N ARG A 118 0.12 -17.66 13.98
CA ARG A 118 0.95 -17.36 12.82
C ARG A 118 1.11 -18.58 11.93
N ARG A 119 1.27 -18.35 10.63
CA ARG A 119 1.54 -19.42 9.68
C ARG A 119 2.76 -20.22 10.13
N PRO A 120 2.69 -21.56 10.16
CA PRO A 120 3.88 -22.38 10.35
C PRO A 120 4.91 -22.07 9.24
N ILE A 121 6.14 -21.84 9.63
CA ILE A 121 7.24 -21.62 8.68
C ILE A 121 7.63 -23.00 8.14
N ASN A 122 7.34 -23.27 6.89
CA ASN A 122 7.64 -24.55 6.27
C ASN A 122 8.89 -24.48 5.37
N SER A 123 8.78 -23.83 4.23
CA SER A 123 9.83 -23.80 3.20
C SER A 123 10.55 -22.48 3.11
N PHE A 124 9.89 -21.34 3.42
CA PHE A 124 10.52 -20.03 3.27
C PHE A 124 10.49 -19.26 4.59
N ARG A 125 11.68 -18.98 5.12
CA ARG A 125 11.88 -18.38 6.46
C ARG A 125 11.56 -16.89 6.44
N ASN A 126 11.06 -16.37 7.58
CA ASN A 126 10.79 -14.95 7.82
C ASN A 126 11.85 -14.26 8.68
N SER A 127 12.98 -14.93 8.95
CA SER A 127 14.07 -14.42 9.78
C SER A 127 15.39 -15.11 9.47
N GLY A 128 16.49 -14.50 9.90
CA GLY A 128 17.85 -14.96 9.67
C GLY A 128 18.39 -14.57 8.29
N VAL A 129 19.44 -15.23 7.85
CA VAL A 129 20.06 -14.98 6.54
C VAL A 129 19.32 -15.77 5.47
N LEU A 130 18.81 -15.08 4.45
CA LEU A 130 18.22 -15.67 3.26
C LEU A 130 19.18 -15.49 2.08
N ASN A 131 19.53 -16.59 1.45
CA ASN A 131 20.42 -16.62 0.31
C ASN A 131 19.61 -16.62 -0.99
N TYR A 132 19.69 -15.55 -1.74
CA TYR A 132 19.06 -15.40 -3.04
C TYR A 132 20.10 -15.55 -4.16
N ALA A 133 19.74 -16.27 -5.21
CA ALA A 133 20.46 -16.22 -6.47
C ALA A 133 19.77 -15.24 -7.42
N LEU A 134 20.53 -14.34 -8.04
CA LEU A 134 20.09 -13.52 -9.15
C LEU A 134 20.70 -14.07 -10.43
N ILE A 135 19.85 -14.58 -11.32
CA ILE A 135 20.24 -15.21 -12.58
C ILE A 135 19.67 -14.38 -13.73
N PRO A 136 20.48 -13.52 -14.37
CA PRO A 136 20.08 -12.86 -15.60
C PRO A 136 19.98 -13.87 -16.74
N VAL A 137 18.83 -13.92 -17.42
CA VAL A 137 18.54 -14.89 -18.47
C VAL A 137 18.16 -14.17 -19.76
N ASP A 138 18.77 -14.58 -20.88
CA ASP A 138 18.48 -14.04 -22.20
C ASP A 138 18.39 -15.12 -23.30
N TRP A 139 18.08 -14.71 -24.53
CA TRP A 139 18.00 -15.57 -25.70
C TRP A 139 18.75 -14.92 -26.88
N SER A 140 19.06 -15.72 -27.90
CA SER A 140 19.70 -15.20 -29.11
C SER A 140 18.86 -14.18 -29.85
N ASP A 141 17.53 -14.32 -29.83
CA ASP A 141 16.56 -13.41 -30.42
C ASP A 141 16.10 -12.28 -29.46
N LEU A 142 16.50 -12.35 -28.19
CA LEU A 142 16.23 -11.34 -27.16
C LEU A 142 17.45 -11.20 -26.25
N PRO A 143 18.54 -10.61 -26.73
CA PRO A 143 19.78 -10.50 -25.95
C PRO A 143 19.68 -9.42 -24.88
N GLY A 144 20.20 -9.72 -23.70
CA GLY A 144 20.38 -8.73 -22.63
C GLY A 144 21.60 -7.84 -22.87
N SER A 145 21.63 -6.67 -22.27
CA SER A 145 22.72 -5.73 -22.34
C SER A 145 23.49 -5.63 -21.02
N GLU A 146 24.75 -5.16 -21.08
CA GLU A 146 25.55 -4.86 -19.90
C GLU A 146 24.88 -3.83 -18.98
N LYS A 147 24.26 -2.80 -19.54
CA LYS A 147 23.51 -1.81 -18.78
C LYS A 147 22.37 -2.43 -17.96
N GLN A 148 21.63 -3.37 -18.54
CA GLN A 148 20.54 -4.08 -17.84
C GLN A 148 21.10 -5.00 -16.76
N LEU A 149 22.26 -5.64 -17.00
CA LEU A 149 22.92 -6.43 -15.98
C LEU A 149 23.30 -5.59 -14.76
N GLN A 150 23.86 -4.40 -14.96
CA GLN A 150 24.18 -3.46 -13.88
C GLN A 150 22.90 -2.97 -13.16
N GLU A 151 21.81 -2.73 -13.90
CA GLU A 151 20.53 -2.36 -13.29
C GLU A 151 19.98 -3.50 -12.43
N SER A 152 20.09 -4.76 -12.83
CA SER A 152 19.66 -5.91 -12.02
C SER A 152 20.37 -5.98 -10.67
N VAL A 153 21.66 -5.69 -10.63
CA VAL A 153 22.47 -5.61 -9.39
C VAL A 153 21.98 -4.46 -8.50
N LYS A 154 21.66 -3.32 -9.08
CA LYS A 154 21.10 -2.18 -8.34
C LYS A 154 19.74 -2.53 -7.73
N GLN A 155 18.87 -3.19 -8.48
CA GLN A 155 17.57 -3.68 -7.99
C GLN A 155 17.74 -4.71 -6.85
N ALA A 156 18.72 -5.59 -6.95
CA ALA A 156 19.05 -6.55 -5.89
C ALA A 156 19.49 -5.85 -4.58
N ASN A 157 20.28 -4.77 -4.68
CA ASN A 157 20.69 -3.99 -3.53
C ASN A 157 19.52 -3.21 -2.91
N LEU A 158 18.58 -2.68 -3.71
CA LEU A 158 17.36 -2.05 -3.21
C LEU A 158 16.47 -3.07 -2.48
N PHE A 159 16.26 -4.24 -3.06
CA PHE A 159 15.52 -5.33 -2.42
C PHE A 159 16.14 -5.70 -1.06
N LYS A 160 17.46 -5.92 -1.01
CA LYS A 160 18.19 -6.21 0.24
C LYS A 160 17.93 -5.12 1.28
N SER A 161 18.16 -3.87 0.93
CA SER A 161 18.01 -2.74 1.85
C SER A 161 16.56 -2.61 2.35
N TRP A 162 15.59 -2.83 1.46
CA TRP A 162 14.17 -2.77 1.84
C TRP A 162 13.79 -3.91 2.80
N MET A 163 14.20 -5.15 2.53
CA MET A 163 13.92 -6.30 3.39
C MET A 163 14.55 -6.14 4.77
N GLU A 164 15.79 -5.65 4.83
CA GLU A 164 16.49 -5.38 6.10
C GLU A 164 15.80 -4.26 6.88
N MET A 165 15.39 -3.16 6.23
CA MET A 165 14.63 -2.08 6.86
C MET A 165 13.24 -2.57 7.31
N ALA A 166 12.49 -3.24 6.46
CA ALA A 166 11.13 -3.68 6.76
C ALA A 166 11.10 -4.68 7.92
N SER A 167 12.07 -5.57 8.00
CA SER A 167 12.21 -6.58 9.06
C SER A 167 12.95 -6.07 10.29
N GLN A 168 13.43 -4.83 10.29
CA GLN A 168 14.30 -4.27 11.33
C GLN A 168 15.56 -5.12 11.57
N GLY A 169 16.14 -5.65 10.48
CA GLY A 169 17.33 -6.48 10.51
C GLY A 169 17.13 -7.94 10.89
N ARG A 170 15.87 -8.37 11.14
CA ARG A 170 15.58 -9.79 11.41
C ARG A 170 15.80 -10.68 10.20
N VAL A 171 15.55 -10.14 9.01
CA VAL A 171 15.90 -10.75 7.71
C VAL A 171 17.14 -10.04 7.18
N GLN A 172 18.15 -10.80 6.82
CA GLN A 172 19.34 -10.36 6.15
C GLN A 172 19.41 -11.05 4.78
N ILE A 173 19.60 -10.29 3.72
CA ILE A 173 19.67 -10.84 2.38
C ILE A 173 21.14 -11.00 1.97
N ASN A 174 21.50 -12.21 1.58
CA ASN A 174 22.78 -12.52 0.95
C ASN A 174 22.53 -12.89 -0.51
N TRP A 175 23.14 -12.13 -1.43
CA TRP A 175 23.03 -12.35 -2.86
C TRP A 175 24.19 -13.16 -3.41
N LYS A 176 23.87 -14.22 -4.17
CA LYS A 176 24.75 -14.84 -5.16
C LYS A 176 24.29 -14.35 -6.54
N ILE A 177 25.11 -13.59 -7.23
CA ILE A 177 24.75 -12.96 -8.50
C ILE A 177 25.55 -13.60 -9.61
N HIS A 178 24.86 -14.16 -10.63
CA HIS A 178 25.54 -14.65 -11.83
C HIS A 178 26.15 -13.47 -12.60
N PRO A 179 27.44 -13.51 -12.95
CA PRO A 179 28.17 -12.34 -13.43
C PRO A 179 27.83 -11.92 -14.87
N SER A 180 27.12 -12.75 -15.60
CA SER A 180 26.79 -12.55 -17.01
C SER A 180 25.37 -13.06 -17.33
N TRP A 181 24.90 -12.76 -18.53
CA TRP A 181 23.65 -13.33 -19.03
C TRP A 181 23.80 -14.83 -19.30
N VAL A 182 22.86 -15.61 -18.74
CA VAL A 182 22.72 -17.04 -19.01
C VAL A 182 21.90 -17.21 -20.28
N ARG A 183 22.52 -17.76 -21.33
CA ARG A 183 21.88 -17.94 -22.62
C ARG A 183 20.99 -19.19 -22.64
N MET A 184 19.68 -18.96 -22.78
CA MET A 184 18.70 -20.02 -22.98
C MET A 184 18.74 -20.57 -24.40
N SER A 185 18.46 -21.86 -24.54
CA SER A 185 18.29 -22.50 -25.85
C SER A 185 16.93 -22.17 -26.49
N GLY A 186 16.88 -22.14 -27.81
CA GLY A 186 15.66 -21.89 -28.58
C GLY A 186 15.30 -20.42 -28.65
N ALA A 187 14.10 -20.15 -29.15
CA ALA A 187 13.55 -18.78 -29.25
C ALA A 187 12.86 -18.37 -27.95
N SER A 188 12.94 -17.07 -27.63
CA SER A 188 12.27 -16.50 -26.44
C SER A 188 10.75 -16.75 -26.43
N SER A 189 10.12 -16.72 -27.62
CA SER A 189 8.69 -16.96 -27.78
C SER A 189 8.23 -18.36 -27.36
N SER A 190 9.12 -19.36 -27.32
CA SER A 190 8.77 -20.71 -26.84
C SER A 190 8.42 -20.76 -25.36
N TRP A 191 8.78 -19.73 -24.60
CA TRP A 191 8.55 -19.62 -23.18
C TRP A 191 7.39 -18.69 -22.82
N TYR A 192 6.58 -18.28 -23.80
CA TYR A 192 5.48 -17.34 -23.59
C TYR A 192 4.55 -17.77 -22.47
N THR A 193 4.39 -16.91 -21.48
CA THR A 193 3.62 -17.13 -20.25
C THR A 193 2.70 -15.93 -20.00
N PRO A 194 1.41 -16.04 -20.38
CA PRO A 194 0.47 -14.92 -20.30
C PRO A 194 -0.01 -14.59 -18.88
N SER A 195 -0.01 -15.60 -17.99
CA SER A 195 -0.53 -15.47 -16.61
C SER A 195 0.52 -15.86 -15.59
N ALA A 196 0.44 -15.25 -14.41
CA ALA A 196 1.32 -15.59 -13.29
C ALA A 196 1.10 -17.00 -12.73
N PHE A 197 -0.07 -17.59 -12.96
CA PHE A 197 -0.44 -18.91 -12.44
C PHE A 197 -1.06 -19.80 -13.54
N PRO A 198 -0.74 -21.10 -13.56
CA PRO A 198 0.25 -21.78 -12.71
C PRO A 198 1.69 -21.31 -12.99
N ALA A 199 2.58 -21.51 -12.02
CA ALA A 199 4.00 -21.21 -12.18
C ALA A 199 4.61 -21.94 -13.37
N ASN A 200 5.44 -21.25 -14.17
CA ASN A 200 6.13 -21.88 -15.30
C ASN A 200 7.36 -22.67 -14.81
N VAL A 201 7.11 -23.87 -14.30
CA VAL A 201 8.15 -24.78 -13.77
C VAL A 201 9.14 -25.18 -14.85
N ALA A 202 8.68 -25.39 -16.08
CA ALA A 202 9.54 -25.77 -17.20
C ALA A 202 10.59 -24.70 -17.53
N PHE A 203 10.20 -23.42 -17.47
CA PHE A 203 11.14 -22.32 -17.62
C PHE A 203 12.18 -22.33 -16.49
N GLY A 204 11.73 -22.45 -15.22
CA GLY A 204 12.62 -22.50 -14.08
C GLY A 204 13.64 -23.63 -14.16
N ASP A 205 13.20 -24.83 -14.51
CA ASP A 205 14.11 -25.99 -14.74
C ASP A 205 15.15 -25.71 -15.81
N ALA A 206 14.71 -25.19 -16.95
CA ALA A 206 15.64 -24.93 -18.06
C ALA A 206 16.63 -23.80 -17.74
N ALA A 207 16.18 -22.73 -17.07
CA ALA A 207 17.03 -21.61 -16.69
C ALA A 207 18.08 -22.03 -15.62
N ILE A 208 17.64 -22.80 -14.62
CA ILE A 208 18.56 -23.35 -13.60
C ILE A 208 19.55 -24.31 -14.27
N ALA A 209 19.11 -25.26 -15.10
CA ALA A 209 20.00 -26.19 -15.78
C ALA A 209 21.02 -25.47 -16.72
N ALA A 210 20.65 -24.33 -17.29
CA ALA A 210 21.57 -23.53 -18.08
C ALA A 210 22.61 -22.83 -17.20
N ALA A 211 22.24 -22.34 -16.04
CA ALA A 211 23.11 -21.64 -15.10
C ALA A 211 24.01 -22.60 -14.28
N ASP A 212 23.51 -23.79 -13.93
CA ASP A 212 24.11 -24.77 -13.01
C ASP A 212 25.53 -25.25 -13.42
N ARG A 213 25.89 -25.02 -14.67
CA ARG A 213 27.22 -25.36 -15.19
C ARG A 213 28.33 -24.44 -14.69
N GLU A 214 28.00 -23.20 -14.37
CA GLU A 214 28.91 -22.12 -14.06
C GLU A 214 28.58 -21.39 -12.76
N PHE A 215 27.50 -21.79 -12.08
CA PHE A 215 26.96 -21.11 -10.90
C PHE A 215 26.72 -22.09 -9.76
N ASP A 216 27.29 -21.80 -8.60
CA ASP A 216 27.14 -22.57 -7.37
C ASP A 216 25.81 -22.24 -6.66
N PHE A 217 24.84 -23.17 -6.72
CA PHE A 217 23.54 -23.06 -6.04
C PHE A 217 23.58 -23.55 -4.59
N SER A 218 24.72 -23.89 -4.02
CA SER A 218 24.79 -24.33 -2.63
C SER A 218 24.14 -23.30 -1.69
N SER A 219 23.29 -23.78 -0.78
CA SER A 219 22.60 -22.95 0.22
C SER A 219 21.67 -21.85 -0.35
N VAL A 220 21.27 -21.89 -1.61
CA VAL A 220 20.32 -20.94 -2.20
C VAL A 220 18.90 -21.28 -1.73
N ASP A 221 18.23 -20.30 -1.10
CA ASP A 221 16.84 -20.42 -0.66
C ASP A 221 15.85 -20.10 -1.79
N ALA A 222 16.18 -19.11 -2.63
CA ALA A 222 15.33 -18.68 -3.74
C ALA A 222 16.12 -18.17 -4.93
N VAL A 223 15.58 -18.32 -6.13
CA VAL A 223 16.14 -17.79 -7.38
C VAL A 223 15.25 -16.68 -7.93
N ILE A 224 15.86 -15.56 -8.29
CA ILE A 224 15.23 -14.48 -9.04
C ILE A 224 15.82 -14.51 -10.46
N PHE A 225 14.95 -14.73 -11.44
CA PHE A 225 15.34 -14.62 -12.85
C PHE A 225 15.09 -13.19 -13.32
N TYR A 226 16.12 -12.57 -13.88
CA TYR A 226 16.04 -11.25 -14.48
C TYR A 226 16.12 -11.35 -16.00
N LEU A 227 15.16 -10.73 -16.70
CA LEU A 227 15.03 -10.80 -18.14
C LEU A 227 15.33 -9.46 -18.80
N PRO A 228 15.64 -9.42 -20.13
CA PRO A 228 15.77 -8.18 -20.86
C PRO A 228 14.49 -7.32 -20.80
N GLU A 229 14.62 -6.00 -20.67
CA GLU A 229 13.49 -5.05 -20.56
C GLU A 229 12.47 -5.15 -21.70
N SER A 230 12.90 -5.52 -22.91
CA SER A 230 12.01 -5.66 -24.07
C SER A 230 11.28 -7.01 -24.15
N GLN A 231 11.35 -7.81 -23.09
CA GLN A 231 10.78 -9.15 -23.09
C GLN A 231 9.24 -9.12 -23.29
N ASN A 232 8.75 -10.11 -24.04
CA ASN A 232 7.35 -10.45 -24.18
C ASN A 232 7.10 -11.92 -23.78
N VAL A 233 7.98 -12.49 -22.97
CA VAL A 233 7.95 -13.87 -22.53
C VAL A 233 6.97 -14.05 -21.37
N PHE A 234 7.10 -13.21 -20.36
CA PHE A 234 6.21 -13.18 -19.21
C PHE A 234 5.40 -11.89 -19.20
N ILE A 235 4.08 -12.01 -19.29
CA ILE A 235 3.19 -10.82 -19.27
C ILE A 235 2.93 -10.38 -17.83
N GLU A 236 2.43 -11.28 -16.97
CA GLU A 236 2.15 -11.00 -15.55
C GLU A 236 3.31 -11.41 -14.63
N GLY A 237 4.30 -12.14 -15.14
CA GLY A 237 5.35 -12.77 -14.37
C GLY A 237 5.10 -14.25 -14.11
N SER A 238 5.92 -14.86 -13.26
CA SER A 238 5.72 -16.20 -12.73
C SER A 238 6.46 -16.33 -11.41
N GLN A 239 5.87 -16.97 -10.42
CA GLN A 239 6.50 -17.17 -9.14
C GLN A 239 5.92 -18.38 -8.42
N GLY A 240 6.65 -18.90 -7.46
CA GLY A 240 6.15 -19.96 -6.60
C GLY A 240 7.17 -20.41 -5.56
N THR A 241 6.65 -21.03 -4.53
CA THR A 241 7.40 -21.81 -3.55
C THR A 241 6.74 -23.16 -3.40
N VAL A 242 7.47 -24.17 -2.94
CA VAL A 242 6.96 -25.55 -2.77
C VAL A 242 5.72 -25.65 -1.86
N ASP A 243 5.45 -24.63 -1.05
CA ASP A 243 4.24 -24.53 -0.25
C ASP A 243 3.10 -23.81 -0.97
N SER A 244 3.39 -23.10 -2.06
CA SER A 244 2.41 -22.33 -2.83
C SER A 244 2.86 -22.11 -4.26
N GLY A 245 2.16 -22.71 -5.21
CA GLY A 245 2.34 -22.51 -6.64
C GLY A 245 3.48 -23.29 -7.32
N LEU A 246 4.36 -23.93 -6.56
CA LEU A 246 5.43 -24.76 -7.10
C LEU A 246 5.20 -26.22 -6.68
N GLU A 247 5.06 -27.10 -7.65
CA GLU A 247 4.75 -28.52 -7.39
C GLU A 247 5.91 -29.27 -6.74
N ARG A 248 7.15 -28.88 -7.04
CA ARG A 248 8.38 -29.47 -6.55
C ARG A 248 9.53 -28.49 -6.56
N PRO A 249 10.58 -28.70 -5.75
CA PRO A 249 11.78 -27.90 -5.84
C PRO A 249 12.52 -28.14 -7.16
N PHE A 250 13.25 -27.13 -7.63
CA PHE A 250 14.20 -27.26 -8.71
C PHE A 250 15.43 -28.03 -8.24
N GLN A 251 15.98 -28.89 -9.08
CA GLN A 251 17.18 -29.65 -8.77
C GLN A 251 18.41 -28.97 -9.35
N THR A 252 19.49 -28.91 -8.58
CA THR A 252 20.82 -28.40 -8.98
C THR A 252 21.89 -29.43 -8.63
N ALA A 253 23.11 -29.20 -9.09
CA ALA A 253 24.25 -30.07 -8.75
C ALA A 253 24.52 -30.14 -7.23
N GLU A 254 24.26 -29.05 -6.49
CA GLU A 254 24.54 -28.95 -5.05
C GLU A 254 23.33 -29.28 -4.17
N GLY A 255 22.14 -29.41 -4.74
CA GLY A 255 20.92 -29.67 -3.97
C GLY A 255 19.64 -29.23 -4.65
N SER A 256 18.77 -28.52 -3.93
CA SER A 256 17.51 -28.07 -4.49
C SER A 256 17.15 -26.64 -4.07
N VAL A 257 16.44 -25.93 -4.94
CA VAL A 257 15.92 -24.58 -4.71
C VAL A 257 14.39 -24.65 -4.65
N SER A 258 13.81 -24.15 -3.56
CA SER A 258 12.39 -24.30 -3.27
C SER A 258 11.51 -23.11 -3.67
N SER A 259 12.11 -22.01 -4.14
CA SER A 259 11.36 -20.79 -4.46
C SER A 259 11.98 -20.06 -5.64
N PHE A 260 11.13 -19.49 -6.50
CA PHE A 260 11.60 -18.67 -7.62
C PHE A 260 10.63 -17.56 -7.97
N ALA A 261 11.16 -16.52 -8.63
CA ALA A 261 10.35 -15.51 -9.29
C ALA A 261 11.00 -15.03 -10.59
N VAL A 262 10.15 -14.69 -11.54
CA VAL A 262 10.46 -13.93 -12.75
C VAL A 262 9.42 -12.83 -12.88
N ILE A 263 9.87 -11.60 -13.17
CA ILE A 263 9.01 -10.44 -13.24
C ILE A 263 8.34 -10.37 -14.62
N GLY A 264 7.07 -9.96 -14.63
CA GLY A 264 6.32 -9.73 -15.84
C GLY A 264 6.69 -8.43 -16.55
N LYS A 265 6.35 -8.37 -17.84
CA LYS A 265 6.59 -7.23 -18.74
C LYS A 265 6.16 -5.88 -18.14
N TYR A 266 5.05 -5.87 -17.39
CA TYR A 266 4.53 -4.66 -16.77
C TYR A 266 5.57 -3.97 -15.87
N PHE A 267 6.24 -4.71 -14.98
CA PHE A 267 7.22 -4.16 -14.07
C PHE A 267 8.55 -3.82 -14.75
N ASP A 268 8.94 -4.63 -15.72
CA ASP A 268 10.18 -4.42 -16.47
C ASP A 268 10.15 -3.14 -17.31
N GLN A 269 9.04 -2.91 -18.00
CA GLN A 269 8.97 -1.87 -19.02
C GLN A 269 8.44 -0.53 -18.49
N TRP A 270 7.48 -0.57 -17.56
CA TRP A 270 6.77 0.63 -17.13
C TRP A 270 7.24 1.15 -15.79
N GLN A 271 7.49 0.27 -14.85
CA GLN A 271 7.75 0.66 -13.46
C GLN A 271 9.23 0.73 -13.12
N LYS A 272 10.08 -0.08 -13.75
CA LYS A 272 11.54 -0.18 -13.51
C LYS A 272 11.92 -0.31 -12.03
N ASN A 273 11.06 -0.96 -11.25
CA ASN A 273 11.23 -1.17 -9.81
C ASN A 273 11.08 -2.65 -9.43
N ASN A 274 11.81 -3.50 -10.13
CA ASN A 274 11.76 -4.95 -9.96
C ASN A 274 11.97 -5.38 -8.51
N TRP A 275 12.76 -4.63 -7.73
CA TRP A 275 12.99 -4.90 -6.32
C TRP A 275 11.68 -4.99 -5.51
N SER A 276 10.70 -4.13 -5.79
CA SER A 276 9.44 -4.13 -5.03
C SER A 276 8.55 -5.33 -5.36
N ALA A 277 8.56 -5.78 -6.62
CA ALA A 277 7.90 -7.02 -7.01
C ALA A 277 8.59 -8.25 -6.39
N TRP A 278 9.92 -8.26 -6.31
CA TRP A 278 10.66 -9.34 -5.61
C TRP A 278 10.34 -9.36 -4.11
N ALA A 279 10.22 -8.19 -3.48
CA ALA A 279 9.83 -8.07 -2.09
C ALA A 279 8.40 -8.58 -1.86
N HIS A 280 7.46 -8.19 -2.72
CA HIS A 280 6.08 -8.66 -2.69
C HIS A 280 6.01 -10.20 -2.80
N TYR A 281 6.69 -10.81 -3.78
CA TYR A 281 6.72 -12.27 -3.93
C TYR A 281 7.37 -12.96 -2.72
N SER A 282 8.46 -12.41 -2.19
CA SER A 282 9.10 -12.97 -1.01
C SER A 282 8.19 -12.95 0.21
N LEU A 283 7.38 -11.90 0.38
CA LEU A 283 6.37 -11.81 1.45
C LEU A 283 5.24 -12.83 1.25
N ILE A 284 4.81 -13.11 0.01
CA ILE A 284 3.88 -14.22 -0.29
C ILE A 284 4.48 -15.55 0.17
N TRP A 285 5.75 -15.80 -0.15
CA TRP A 285 6.43 -17.03 0.28
C TRP A 285 6.55 -17.15 1.79
N MET A 286 6.69 -16.02 2.49
CA MET A 286 6.63 -15.93 3.95
C MET A 286 5.20 -16.09 4.51
N GLY A 287 4.19 -16.19 3.64
CA GLY A 287 2.79 -16.44 4.02
C GLY A 287 1.96 -15.19 4.25
N MET A 288 2.40 -14.04 3.79
CA MET A 288 1.59 -12.83 3.88
C MET A 288 0.48 -12.81 2.84
N PRO A 289 -0.71 -12.27 3.19
CA PRO A 289 -1.82 -12.13 2.26
C PRO A 289 -1.55 -11.01 1.26
N GLU A 290 -1.99 -11.21 0.03
CA GLU A 290 -2.16 -10.13 -0.93
C GLU A 290 -3.39 -9.31 -0.55
N LEU A 291 -3.23 -8.00 -0.52
CA LEU A 291 -4.23 -7.06 -0.03
C LEU A 291 -5.03 -6.36 -1.14
N PHE A 292 -4.72 -6.62 -2.40
CA PHE A 292 -5.50 -6.08 -3.51
C PHE A 292 -6.84 -6.79 -3.69
N ASP A 293 -7.78 -6.15 -4.37
CA ASP A 293 -9.06 -6.77 -4.74
C ASP A 293 -8.96 -7.41 -6.14
N ALA A 294 -8.87 -8.74 -6.17
CA ALA A 294 -8.79 -9.48 -7.43
C ALA A 294 -10.05 -9.32 -8.31
N LYS A 295 -11.21 -9.00 -7.74
CA LYS A 295 -12.44 -8.75 -8.51
C LYS A 295 -12.40 -7.38 -9.18
N ALA A 296 -11.89 -6.36 -8.49
CA ALA A 296 -11.70 -5.03 -9.06
C ALA A 296 -10.60 -5.03 -10.13
N ASN A 297 -9.54 -5.80 -9.94
CA ASN A 297 -8.39 -5.87 -10.86
C ASN A 297 -8.63 -6.76 -12.10
N ARG A 298 -9.61 -7.67 -12.07
CA ARG A 298 -9.94 -8.50 -13.21
C ARG A 298 -10.57 -7.68 -14.33
N GLY A 299 -9.76 -7.25 -15.26
CA GLY A 299 -10.22 -6.57 -16.46
C GLY A 299 -9.31 -5.48 -17.02
N GLY A 300 -8.12 -5.30 -16.47
CA GLY A 300 -7.06 -4.46 -17.08
C GLY A 300 -7.47 -3.02 -17.38
N ALA A 301 -8.55 -2.54 -16.77
CA ALA A 301 -9.01 -1.18 -16.98
C ALA A 301 -8.32 -0.27 -15.96
N PRO A 302 -7.41 0.62 -16.40
CA PRO A 302 -6.73 1.58 -15.53
C PRO A 302 -7.69 2.57 -14.87
N ASP A 303 -8.96 2.57 -15.27
CA ASP A 303 -9.97 3.55 -14.85
C ASP A 303 -10.94 3.03 -13.77
N ARG A 304 -10.76 1.81 -13.27
CA ARG A 304 -11.61 1.33 -12.19
C ARG A 304 -11.18 2.00 -10.88
N ALA A 305 -12.09 2.77 -10.33
CA ALA A 305 -11.95 3.31 -8.98
C ALA A 305 -11.66 2.16 -8.01
N ILE A 306 -10.52 2.22 -7.34
CA ILE A 306 -10.20 1.29 -6.26
C ILE A 306 -11.20 1.56 -5.14
N PRO A 307 -11.82 0.52 -4.56
CA PRO A 307 -12.79 0.70 -3.49
C PRO A 307 -12.20 1.56 -2.36
N ALA A 308 -13.00 2.50 -1.86
CA ALA A 308 -12.62 3.28 -0.70
C ALA A 308 -12.28 2.32 0.45
N GLY A 309 -11.19 2.60 1.16
CA GLY A 309 -10.75 1.78 2.27
C GLY A 309 -9.73 0.68 1.91
N ASN A 310 -9.42 0.45 0.64
CA ASN A 310 -8.39 -0.50 0.27
C ASN A 310 -6.98 0.04 0.60
N MET A 311 -6.07 -0.85 1.01
CA MET A 311 -4.65 -0.52 1.30
C MET A 311 -3.83 -0.22 0.03
N HIS A 312 -4.41 -0.25 -1.15
CA HIS A 312 -3.74 0.08 -2.41
C HIS A 312 -3.05 1.45 -2.31
N GLY A 313 -1.78 1.48 -2.65
CA GLY A 313 -0.98 2.69 -2.51
C GLY A 313 -0.42 2.98 -1.12
N TYR A 314 -0.77 2.19 -0.11
CA TYR A 314 -0.27 2.32 1.25
C TYR A 314 0.48 1.09 1.76
N ASP A 315 0.38 -0.04 1.05
CA ASP A 315 1.07 -1.29 1.42
C ASP A 315 1.57 -2.01 0.17
N ILE A 316 2.81 -2.50 0.22
CA ILE A 316 3.44 -3.24 -0.89
C ILE A 316 2.68 -4.53 -1.24
N MET A 317 1.95 -5.12 -0.30
CA MET A 317 1.10 -6.30 -0.54
C MET A 317 -0.22 -5.96 -1.22
N ALA A 318 -0.62 -4.67 -1.24
CA ALA A 318 -1.76 -4.19 -2.01
C ALA A 318 -1.35 -3.68 -3.39
N SER A 319 -0.15 -3.08 -3.50
CA SER A 319 0.40 -2.62 -4.78
C SER A 319 1.92 -2.44 -4.65
N GLN A 320 2.67 -3.31 -5.29
CA GLN A 320 4.13 -3.25 -5.33
C GLN A 320 4.67 -2.06 -6.15
N ASP A 321 3.83 -1.45 -6.97
CA ASP A 321 4.12 -0.27 -7.78
C ASP A 321 3.41 1.00 -7.28
N GLY A 322 2.73 0.90 -6.16
CA GLY A 322 2.00 2.01 -5.54
C GLY A 322 2.86 3.17 -5.08
N PRO A 323 2.21 4.27 -4.66
CA PRO A 323 2.87 5.47 -4.16
C PRO A 323 3.77 5.21 -2.96
N TYR A 324 3.25 4.49 -1.95
CA TYR A 324 3.96 4.12 -0.73
C TYR A 324 4.18 2.62 -0.70
N ARG A 325 5.44 2.20 -0.64
CA ARG A 325 5.85 0.79 -0.74
C ARG A 325 6.32 0.22 0.58
N GLN A 326 5.74 0.68 1.66
CA GLN A 326 6.02 0.15 2.98
C GLN A 326 5.12 -1.05 3.28
N LEU A 327 5.54 -1.90 4.20
CA LEU A 327 4.73 -2.97 4.75
C LEU A 327 3.99 -2.46 5.98
N SER A 328 2.69 -2.77 6.11
CA SER A 328 1.89 -2.37 7.26
C SER A 328 2.38 -2.97 8.58
N GLY A 329 2.13 -2.27 9.66
CA GLY A 329 2.48 -2.73 11.01
C GLY A 329 1.84 -4.06 11.35
N TRP A 330 0.60 -4.30 10.90
CA TRP A 330 -0.07 -5.59 11.10
C TRP A 330 0.67 -6.75 10.44
N LEU A 331 1.10 -6.60 9.17
CA LEU A 331 1.84 -7.65 8.48
C LEU A 331 3.24 -7.86 9.08
N ARG A 332 3.89 -6.79 9.53
CA ARG A 332 5.15 -6.91 10.29
C ARG A 332 4.94 -7.69 11.61
N TYR A 333 3.82 -7.46 12.29
CA TYR A 333 3.47 -8.20 13.50
C TYR A 333 3.21 -9.68 13.22
N LEU A 334 2.51 -10.01 12.14
CA LEU A 334 2.32 -11.40 11.69
C LEU A 334 3.64 -12.09 11.36
N LEU A 335 4.61 -11.36 10.80
CA LEU A 335 5.95 -11.86 10.49
C LEU A 335 6.87 -11.95 11.71
N ASP A 336 6.42 -11.56 12.89
CA ASP A 336 7.24 -11.48 14.09
C ASP A 336 8.41 -10.46 13.99
N TRP A 337 8.18 -9.39 13.24
CA TRP A 337 9.20 -8.36 12.98
C TRP A 337 9.18 -7.21 13.97
N PHE A 338 8.25 -7.20 14.93
CA PHE A 338 8.23 -6.23 16.02
C PHE A 338 8.76 -6.78 17.33
N GLU A 339 9.46 -5.95 18.08
CA GLU A 339 9.73 -6.18 19.48
C GLU A 339 8.46 -5.94 20.32
N PRO A 340 8.30 -6.58 21.48
CA PRO A 340 7.10 -6.40 22.30
C PRO A 340 6.81 -4.94 22.68
N ASN A 341 7.84 -4.12 22.90
CA ASN A 341 7.70 -2.69 23.23
C ASN A 341 7.35 -1.79 22.05
N GLN A 342 7.37 -2.33 20.83
CA GLN A 342 6.93 -1.61 19.62
C GLN A 342 5.42 -1.71 19.39
N LEU A 343 4.72 -2.47 20.22
CA LEU A 343 3.29 -2.72 20.14
C LEU A 343 2.58 -2.23 21.40
N TYR A 344 1.45 -1.58 21.21
CA TYR A 344 0.51 -1.30 22.29
C TYR A 344 -0.82 -1.97 21.96
N CYS A 345 -1.22 -2.94 22.78
CA CYS A 345 -2.41 -3.76 22.55
C CYS A 345 -3.42 -3.58 23.67
N LYS A 346 -4.67 -3.29 23.33
CA LYS A 346 -5.80 -3.21 24.28
C LYS A 346 -7.05 -3.84 23.69
N LYS A 347 -7.95 -4.32 24.54
CA LYS A 347 -9.31 -4.63 24.12
C LYS A 347 -10.14 -3.35 24.04
N LEU A 348 -11.14 -3.35 23.16
CA LEU A 348 -12.03 -2.21 22.98
C LEU A 348 -12.74 -1.84 24.31
N GLU A 349 -13.24 -2.83 25.05
CA GLU A 349 -13.93 -2.62 26.33
C GLU A 349 -13.03 -1.99 27.40
N ASP A 350 -11.73 -2.29 27.38
CA ASP A 350 -10.75 -1.81 28.36
C ASP A 350 -10.11 -0.45 27.94
N THR A 351 -10.49 0.05 26.76
CA THR A 351 -9.93 1.29 26.22
C THR A 351 -10.56 2.50 26.88
N SER A 352 -9.78 3.23 27.66
CA SER A 352 -10.10 4.54 28.23
C SER A 352 -9.44 5.66 27.40
N ALA A 353 -9.51 6.91 27.85
CA ALA A 353 -8.78 8.00 27.20
C ALA A 353 -7.24 7.76 27.29
N ILE A 354 -6.61 7.60 26.14
CA ILE A 354 -5.18 7.26 26.00
C ILE A 354 -4.50 8.27 25.09
N LYS A 355 -3.31 8.69 25.47
CA LYS A 355 -2.40 9.48 24.65
C LYS A 355 -1.11 8.72 24.41
N LEU A 356 -0.73 8.54 23.15
CA LEU A 356 0.42 7.75 22.72
C LEU A 356 1.23 8.49 21.68
N SER A 357 2.56 8.31 21.70
CA SER A 357 3.46 8.78 20.66
C SER A 357 3.90 7.59 19.80
N LEU A 358 3.68 7.68 18.50
CA LEU A 358 3.99 6.68 17.49
C LEU A 358 5.22 7.11 16.69
N GLU A 359 6.19 6.25 16.60
CA GLU A 359 7.29 6.41 15.66
C GLU A 359 6.91 5.84 14.29
N PRO A 360 7.37 6.45 13.18
CA PRO A 360 7.13 5.92 11.85
C PRO A 360 7.52 4.44 11.73
N VAL A 361 6.64 3.65 11.12
CA VAL A 361 6.81 2.19 11.04
C VAL A 361 8.08 1.78 10.29
N GLY A 362 8.55 2.60 9.36
CA GLY A 362 9.79 2.39 8.59
C GLY A 362 11.08 2.66 9.34
N ASN A 363 11.04 3.37 10.49
CA ASN A 363 12.27 3.70 11.23
C ASN A 363 12.81 2.47 11.97
N SER A 364 14.14 2.36 12.05
CA SER A 364 14.79 1.35 12.89
C SER A 364 14.95 1.89 14.31
N SER A 365 14.03 1.56 15.20
CA SER A 365 14.09 1.89 16.62
C SER A 365 13.24 0.95 17.46
N THR A 366 13.43 1.00 18.77
CA THR A 366 12.66 0.20 19.74
C THR A 366 11.43 0.91 20.28
N LYS A 367 11.07 2.09 19.74
CA LYS A 367 9.90 2.86 20.18
C LYS A 367 8.59 2.27 19.60
N LEU A 368 7.47 2.73 20.14
CA LEU A 368 6.13 2.28 19.73
C LEU A 368 5.88 2.52 18.24
N LYS A 369 5.51 1.49 17.49
CA LYS A 369 5.28 1.50 16.04
C LYS A 369 3.81 1.32 15.66
N MET A 370 3.10 0.49 16.42
CA MET A 370 1.70 0.17 16.14
C MET A 370 0.89 0.10 17.42
N VAL A 371 -0.31 0.66 17.35
CA VAL A 371 -1.37 0.48 18.34
C VAL A 371 -2.41 -0.46 17.78
N GLY A 372 -2.76 -1.50 18.51
CA GLY A 372 -3.83 -2.44 18.21
C GLY A 372 -4.94 -2.37 19.25
N ILE A 373 -6.18 -2.07 18.81
CA ILE A 373 -7.36 -2.14 19.66
C ILE A 373 -8.21 -3.32 19.20
N ARG A 374 -8.19 -4.42 19.96
CA ARG A 374 -8.99 -5.63 19.65
C ARG A 374 -10.46 -5.37 19.86
N VAL A 375 -11.22 -5.49 18.79
CA VAL A 375 -12.67 -5.26 18.76
C VAL A 375 -13.44 -6.56 19.03
N SER A 376 -12.93 -7.66 18.49
CA SER A 376 -13.50 -9.01 18.66
C SER A 376 -12.40 -10.06 18.50
N ASP A 377 -12.79 -11.32 18.51
CA ASP A 377 -11.83 -12.41 18.25
C ASP A 377 -11.24 -12.37 16.83
N THR A 378 -11.87 -11.69 15.90
CA THR A 378 -11.47 -11.65 14.48
C THR A 378 -11.22 -10.25 13.94
N LYS A 379 -11.45 -9.20 14.75
CA LYS A 379 -11.29 -7.80 14.30
C LYS A 379 -10.44 -6.97 15.24
N LEU A 380 -9.62 -6.13 14.64
CA LEU A 380 -8.72 -5.22 15.34
C LEU A 380 -8.66 -3.88 14.60
N ILE A 381 -8.64 -2.76 15.33
CA ILE A 381 -8.26 -1.46 14.79
C ILE A 381 -6.75 -1.34 14.94
N ALA A 382 -6.05 -1.13 13.83
CA ALA A 382 -4.62 -0.86 13.82
C ALA A 382 -4.35 0.62 13.51
N ILE A 383 -3.38 1.20 14.19
CA ILE A 383 -2.98 2.59 14.05
C ILE A 383 -1.47 2.64 13.95
N GLU A 384 -0.93 3.30 12.93
CA GLU A 384 0.50 3.42 12.72
C GLU A 384 0.88 4.78 12.10
N SER A 385 2.11 5.19 12.33
CA SER A 385 2.71 6.37 11.73
C SER A 385 3.45 6.03 10.45
N ARG A 386 3.33 6.88 9.43
CA ARG A 386 3.97 6.75 8.11
C ARG A 386 4.77 7.98 7.75
N ARG A 387 5.91 7.78 7.11
CA ARG A 387 6.72 8.85 6.49
C ARG A 387 7.10 8.44 5.08
N PHE A 388 7.20 9.41 4.22
CA PHE A 388 7.70 9.22 2.87
C PHE A 388 9.17 8.81 2.90
N ASP A 389 9.50 7.71 2.25
CA ASP A 389 10.86 7.22 2.10
C ASP A 389 11.37 7.48 0.67
N LYS A 390 12.40 8.32 0.56
CA LYS A 390 13.00 8.69 -0.74
C LYS A 390 13.63 7.51 -1.48
N GLN A 391 14.02 6.47 -0.78
CA GLN A 391 14.71 5.32 -1.36
C GLN A 391 13.74 4.31 -1.94
N PHE A 392 12.59 4.13 -1.29
CA PHE A 392 11.68 3.03 -1.60
C PHE A 392 10.34 3.49 -2.17
N ASP A 393 9.80 4.60 -1.67
CA ASP A 393 8.54 5.11 -2.18
C ASP A 393 8.71 5.72 -3.57
N CYS A 394 7.64 5.85 -4.29
CA CYS A 394 7.70 6.38 -5.65
C CYS A 394 8.17 7.83 -5.66
N THR A 395 9.22 8.11 -6.43
CA THR A 395 9.82 9.46 -6.50
C THR A 395 8.97 10.47 -7.28
N GLU A 396 8.03 9.99 -8.09
CA GLU A 396 7.12 10.82 -8.93
C GLU A 396 5.83 11.17 -8.20
N LEU A 397 5.81 11.07 -6.87
CA LEU A 397 4.66 11.45 -6.08
C LEU A 397 4.32 12.92 -6.28
N LEU A 398 3.07 13.17 -6.74
CA LEU A 398 2.52 14.53 -6.88
C LEU A 398 2.15 15.12 -5.52
N VAL A 399 1.77 14.27 -4.58
CA VAL A 399 1.37 14.66 -3.22
C VAL A 399 2.07 13.73 -2.23
N LYS A 400 2.95 14.27 -1.41
CA LYS A 400 3.60 13.56 -0.31
C LYS A 400 2.84 13.84 0.97
N LYS A 401 2.52 12.80 1.71
CA LYS A 401 1.86 12.93 3.02
C LYS A 401 2.52 12.05 4.05
N ASP A 402 2.89 12.70 5.12
CA ASP A 402 3.37 12.08 6.34
C ASP A 402 2.28 12.18 7.42
N GLY A 403 2.16 11.18 8.26
CA GLY A 403 1.18 11.15 9.34
C GLY A 403 0.68 9.78 9.70
N VAL A 404 -0.48 9.73 10.32
CA VAL A 404 -1.08 8.51 10.87
C VAL A 404 -2.07 7.91 9.90
N ILE A 405 -2.03 6.60 9.74
CA ILE A 405 -3.12 5.83 9.11
C ILE A 405 -3.80 4.94 10.15
N VAL A 406 -5.11 4.78 9.96
CA VAL A 406 -5.96 3.89 10.77
C VAL A 406 -6.61 2.90 9.83
N TYR A 407 -6.60 1.63 10.19
CA TYR A 407 -7.27 0.59 9.42
C TYR A 407 -7.86 -0.49 10.31
N ILE A 408 -8.89 -1.17 9.81
CA ILE A 408 -9.48 -2.33 10.45
C ILE A 408 -8.84 -3.56 9.84
N VAL A 409 -8.34 -4.44 10.69
CA VAL A 409 -7.94 -5.80 10.32
C VAL A 409 -9.13 -6.72 10.55
N ASP A 410 -9.54 -7.47 9.52
CA ASP A 410 -10.61 -8.48 9.60
C ASP A 410 -10.06 -9.84 9.15
N SER A 411 -9.76 -10.70 10.11
CA SER A 411 -9.20 -12.03 9.86
C SER A 411 -10.22 -13.06 9.35
N THR A 412 -11.47 -12.67 9.15
CA THR A 412 -12.47 -13.48 8.44
C THR A 412 -12.36 -13.32 6.93
N GLN A 413 -11.76 -12.22 6.47
CA GLN A 413 -11.54 -11.94 5.06
C GLN A 413 -10.36 -12.76 4.53
N GLY A 414 -10.39 -13.05 3.25
CA GLY A 414 -9.31 -13.78 2.60
C GLY A 414 -8.30 -12.86 1.91
N HIS A 415 -7.16 -13.42 1.50
CA HIS A 415 -6.27 -12.71 0.60
C HIS A 415 -6.99 -12.40 -0.73
N VAL A 416 -6.55 -11.39 -1.45
CA VAL A 416 -7.10 -10.86 -2.71
C VAL A 416 -8.58 -10.42 -2.65
N THR A 417 -9.11 -10.15 -1.47
CA THR A 417 -10.47 -9.61 -1.32
C THR A 417 -10.50 -8.08 -1.25
N GLY A 418 -9.36 -7.45 -0.95
CA GLY A 418 -9.25 -6.02 -0.70
C GLY A 418 -9.83 -5.55 0.64
N GLU A 419 -10.40 -6.46 1.44
CA GLU A 419 -11.09 -6.14 2.70
C GLU A 419 -10.36 -6.66 3.95
N THR A 420 -9.24 -7.36 3.76
CA THR A 420 -8.43 -7.92 4.85
C THR A 420 -7.91 -6.83 5.80
N LEU A 421 -7.40 -5.74 5.22
CA LEU A 421 -7.03 -4.50 5.89
C LEU A 421 -7.80 -3.37 5.22
N SER A 422 -8.70 -2.74 5.97
CA SER A 422 -9.57 -1.68 5.44
C SER A 422 -9.24 -0.34 6.07
N LEU A 423 -8.72 0.60 5.28
CA LEU A 423 -8.41 1.96 5.72
C LEU A 423 -9.66 2.69 6.21
N VAL A 424 -9.49 3.45 7.28
CA VAL A 424 -10.50 4.38 7.81
C VAL A 424 -10.03 5.79 7.51
N SER A 425 -10.73 6.46 6.61
CA SER A 425 -10.39 7.83 6.22
C SER A 425 -11.17 8.85 7.04
N PRO A 426 -10.59 10.01 7.37
CA PRO A 426 -11.32 11.13 7.95
C PRO A 426 -12.52 11.54 7.08
N PHE A 427 -13.57 12.02 7.73
CA PHE A 427 -14.78 12.44 7.02
C PHE A 427 -14.48 13.51 5.95
N ASN A 428 -15.11 13.40 4.78
CA ASN A 428 -14.97 14.31 3.64
C ASN A 428 -13.56 14.44 3.04
N ARG A 429 -12.71 13.45 3.20
CA ARG A 429 -11.41 13.46 2.51
C ARG A 429 -11.58 13.34 1.00
N PRO A 430 -10.82 14.11 0.23
CA PRO A 430 -10.86 14.03 -1.22
C PRO A 430 -10.22 12.74 -1.72
N ILE A 431 -10.62 12.34 -2.93
CA ILE A 431 -9.85 11.42 -3.74
C ILE A 431 -8.67 12.22 -4.32
N VAL A 432 -7.46 11.71 -4.12
CA VAL A 432 -6.20 12.37 -4.52
C VAL A 432 -5.51 11.52 -5.58
N ASN A 433 -5.04 12.18 -6.63
CA ASN A 433 -4.11 11.57 -7.55
C ASN A 433 -2.68 11.71 -6.97
N TYR A 434 -2.14 10.63 -6.47
CA TYR A 434 -0.78 10.58 -5.95
C TYR A 434 0.28 10.51 -7.05
N GLY A 435 -0.07 10.24 -8.29
CA GLY A 435 0.87 9.94 -9.37
C GLY A 435 1.34 8.49 -9.34
N CYS A 436 2.51 8.23 -9.89
CA CYS A 436 3.16 6.90 -9.83
C CYS A 436 2.33 5.77 -10.43
N ASN A 437 1.64 6.05 -11.54
CA ASN A 437 0.72 5.11 -12.21
C ASN A 437 -0.38 4.51 -11.30
N SER A 438 -0.58 5.10 -10.12
CA SER A 438 -1.66 4.72 -9.24
C SER A 438 -2.96 5.40 -9.66
N PRO A 439 -4.09 4.70 -9.67
CA PRO A 439 -5.38 5.36 -9.78
C PRO A 439 -5.57 6.33 -8.58
N PRO A 440 -6.46 7.31 -8.73
CA PRO A 440 -6.77 8.21 -7.62
C PRO A 440 -7.25 7.43 -6.39
N LEU A 441 -6.66 7.72 -5.24
CA LEU A 441 -6.93 7.07 -3.96
C LEU A 441 -7.60 8.03 -2.98
N GLN A 442 -8.41 7.51 -2.07
CA GLN A 442 -8.90 8.30 -0.96
C GLN A 442 -7.75 8.68 -0.03
N ASP A 443 -7.66 9.97 0.31
CA ASP A 443 -6.69 10.45 1.26
C ASP A 443 -7.00 9.94 2.68
N SER A 444 -6.23 8.99 3.16
CA SER A 444 -6.42 8.36 4.47
C SER A 444 -5.34 8.75 5.48
N VAL A 445 -4.32 9.50 5.07
CA VAL A 445 -3.27 9.95 5.98
C VAL A 445 -3.75 11.12 6.82
N MET A 446 -3.69 10.98 8.14
CA MET A 446 -4.08 11.99 9.11
C MET A 446 -2.88 12.81 9.58
N SER A 447 -3.05 14.11 9.61
CA SER A 447 -2.11 15.09 10.15
C SER A 447 -2.65 15.73 11.42
N THR A 448 -1.88 16.59 12.07
CA THR A 448 -2.29 17.32 13.28
C THR A 448 -3.67 17.98 13.13
N GLY A 449 -4.57 17.65 14.06
CA GLY A 449 -5.95 18.12 14.12
C GLY A 449 -6.96 17.19 13.45
N ASP A 450 -6.52 16.27 12.61
CA ASP A 450 -7.40 15.28 11.97
C ASP A 450 -7.86 14.21 12.98
N TYR A 451 -9.03 13.64 12.74
CA TYR A 451 -9.55 12.52 13.50
C TYR A 451 -10.42 11.59 12.66
N VAL A 452 -10.57 10.38 13.13
CA VAL A 452 -11.55 9.40 12.65
C VAL A 452 -12.38 8.87 13.81
N ASP A 453 -13.67 8.64 13.55
CA ASP A 453 -14.55 7.91 14.45
C ASP A 453 -14.71 6.49 13.89
N VAL A 454 -14.29 5.50 14.65
CA VAL A 454 -14.27 4.10 14.21
C VAL A 454 -14.66 3.16 15.35
N LEU A 455 -15.70 2.36 15.15
CA LEU A 455 -16.16 1.33 16.07
C LEU A 455 -16.30 1.80 17.53
N GLY A 456 -16.84 3.04 17.72
CA GLY A 456 -17.09 3.63 19.04
C GLY A 456 -15.86 4.29 19.70
N LEU A 457 -14.80 4.47 18.95
CA LEU A 457 -13.62 5.25 19.37
C LEU A 457 -13.43 6.45 18.44
N ARG A 458 -12.92 7.54 19.00
CA ARG A 458 -12.31 8.65 18.26
C ARG A 458 -10.80 8.56 18.37
N ILE A 459 -10.14 8.54 17.23
CA ILE A 459 -8.69 8.56 17.11
C ILE A 459 -8.32 9.89 16.49
N LYS A 460 -7.58 10.73 17.23
CA LYS A 460 -7.19 12.06 16.81
C LYS A 460 -5.68 12.19 16.79
N VAL A 461 -5.12 12.81 15.76
CA VAL A 461 -3.72 13.22 15.71
C VAL A 461 -3.61 14.60 16.37
N VAL A 462 -2.86 14.70 17.44
CA VAL A 462 -2.69 15.98 18.18
C VAL A 462 -1.38 16.68 17.84
N GLU A 463 -0.40 15.90 17.39
CA GLU A 463 0.91 16.40 16.97
C GLU A 463 1.48 15.48 15.89
N SER A 464 2.11 16.04 14.88
CA SER A 464 2.75 15.28 13.80
C SER A 464 4.02 16.04 13.40
N ASP A 465 5.18 15.49 13.82
CA ASP A 465 6.52 16.03 13.55
C ASP A 465 7.46 14.82 13.33
N GLU A 466 8.53 14.67 14.09
CA GLU A 466 9.40 13.50 14.08
C GLU A 466 8.61 12.23 14.47
N PHE A 467 7.68 12.38 15.43
CA PHE A 467 6.74 11.37 15.90
C PHE A 467 5.31 11.88 15.71
N ASP A 468 4.36 10.94 15.66
CA ASP A 468 2.94 11.31 15.68
C ASP A 468 2.35 11.02 17.05
N THR A 469 1.81 12.03 17.69
CA THR A 469 1.08 11.86 18.95
C THR A 469 -0.41 11.75 18.67
N ILE A 470 -1.01 10.68 19.16
CA ILE A 470 -2.44 10.40 19.01
C ILE A 470 -3.16 10.40 20.34
N GLU A 471 -4.42 10.78 20.31
CA GLU A 471 -5.37 10.64 21.40
C GLU A 471 -6.48 9.69 20.97
N ILE A 472 -6.75 8.67 21.78
CA ILE A 472 -7.84 7.71 21.59
C ILE A 472 -8.85 7.95 22.70
N THR A 473 -10.10 8.24 22.34
CA THR A 473 -11.18 8.54 23.29
C THR A 473 -12.47 7.84 22.88
N ARG A 474 -13.42 7.73 23.79
CA ARG A 474 -14.81 7.43 23.45
C ARG A 474 -15.54 8.75 23.19
N PRO A 475 -16.20 8.94 22.01
CA PRO A 475 -16.89 10.17 21.68
C PRO A 475 -18.14 10.39 22.57
#